data_d2775166fb37b7d56a36a1f61c4840b1
#
_entry.id   d2775166fb37b7d56a36a1f61c4840b1
#
_cell.length_a   1.000
_cell.length_b   1.000
_cell.length_c   1.000
_cell.angle_alpha   90.00
_cell.angle_beta   90.00
_cell.angle_gamma   90.00
#
_symmetry.space_group_name_H-M   'P 1'
#
loop_
_entity.id
_entity.type
_entity.pdbx_description
1 polymer ?
#
loop_
_entity_poly.entity_id
_entity_poly.type
_entity_poly.pdbx_seq_one_letter_code
_entity_poly.pdbx_strand_id
1 'polypeptide(L)'
;IHKNLGEKLEIVGEGTKADNNYSGSNIKTMTKDGKVVIGLDKDLNGLNSIGVPGKDGVAGKDGVSISGKDGANGVDGKVSIGKDGKDAVSIAGKDGVGHIGLTGPKGADGSNGKSVDISTNDGKQTLVNPENGTDKSQRIVYTPQDKDGKPIKGKDGKDIVREVATMDDGLKFTGNNTGTENKHALNTLVKVQGEGVTAAESATFKSAAGNINVVADGNDTLTVKMNKDLKNINSIKNSENGPALNFNAGDLSVTGGNLNMGGNKITNLGKGTNDTDAVNLKQLKDSRTIVKSTDGTVGVQESETTDGAKVYDLSTGASPRFDELTDEIGRVGAQGAALAALKPI
;
A
#
# COMPACT_ATOMS: atom_id res chain seq x y z
N ILE A 1 76.54 19.68 -37.21
CA ILE A 1 76.95 21.10 -36.99
C ILE A 1 78.47 21.16 -36.92
N HIS A 2 79.07 21.79 -37.87
CA HIS A 2 80.52 22.08 -37.85
C HIS A 2 80.71 23.52 -37.35
N LYS A 3 81.52 23.67 -36.33
CA LYS A 3 81.89 24.95 -35.78
C LYS A 3 83.42 25.07 -35.77
N ASN A 4 83.94 26.24 -36.16
CA ASN A 4 85.35 26.54 -36.06
C ASN A 4 85.79 26.86 -34.62
N LEU A 5 87.04 26.77 -34.32
CA LEU A 5 87.57 27.09 -33.02
C LEU A 5 87.26 28.56 -32.65
N GLY A 6 86.57 28.76 -31.52
CA GLY A 6 86.09 30.06 -31.04
C GLY A 6 84.67 30.45 -31.47
N GLU A 7 83.98 29.63 -32.27
CA GLU A 7 82.57 29.86 -32.64
C GLU A 7 81.63 29.36 -31.55
N LYS A 8 80.64 30.18 -31.30
CA LYS A 8 79.59 29.86 -30.29
C LYS A 8 78.64 28.78 -30.83
N LEU A 9 78.43 27.75 -30.06
CA LEU A 9 77.33 26.75 -30.25
C LEU A 9 76.17 27.21 -29.45
N GLU A 10 75.02 27.47 -30.09
CA GLU A 10 73.78 27.80 -29.43
C GLU A 10 72.86 26.58 -29.43
N ILE A 11 72.33 26.32 -28.28
CA ILE A 11 71.25 25.29 -28.06
C ILE A 11 70.05 26.07 -27.57
N VAL A 12 69.02 26.18 -28.40
CA VAL A 12 67.84 26.99 -28.15
C VAL A 12 66.59 26.08 -28.16
N GLY A 13 65.56 26.40 -27.35
CA GLY A 13 64.27 25.83 -27.39
C GLY A 13 63.24 26.69 -28.13
N GLU A 14 62.21 26.13 -28.64
CA GLU A 14 61.14 26.85 -29.37
C GLU A 14 60.08 27.47 -28.44
N GLY A 15 60.28 27.45 -27.14
CA GLY A 15 59.32 28.01 -26.18
C GLY A 15 59.16 29.49 -26.28
N THR A 16 57.92 30.01 -26.24
CA THR A 16 57.58 31.43 -26.43
C THR A 16 57.13 32.16 -25.17
N LYS A 17 57.04 31.43 -24.03
CA LYS A 17 56.70 32.05 -22.76
C LYS A 17 57.89 32.75 -22.10
N ALA A 18 57.62 33.66 -21.17
CA ALA A 18 58.64 34.26 -20.34
C ALA A 18 59.47 33.23 -19.55
N ASP A 19 60.74 33.48 -19.31
CA ASP A 19 61.63 32.46 -18.68
C ASP A 19 61.15 31.89 -17.33
N ASN A 20 60.50 32.70 -16.54
CA ASN A 20 59.94 32.27 -15.26
C ASN A 20 58.77 31.21 -15.37
N ASN A 21 58.33 30.94 -16.58
CA ASN A 21 57.31 29.89 -16.85
C ASN A 21 57.93 28.54 -17.22
N TYR A 22 59.26 28.45 -17.24
CA TYR A 22 59.98 27.21 -17.52
C TYR A 22 60.57 26.62 -16.24
N SER A 23 60.42 25.33 -16.02
CA SER A 23 61.03 24.59 -14.92
C SER A 23 62.34 23.95 -15.40
N GLY A 24 63.47 24.47 -14.97
CA GLY A 24 64.75 23.88 -15.26
C GLY A 24 65.09 22.64 -14.43
N SER A 25 64.33 22.38 -13.35
CA SER A 25 64.62 21.26 -12.43
C SER A 25 64.34 19.89 -13.04
N ASN A 26 63.55 19.81 -14.10
CA ASN A 26 63.20 18.54 -14.74
C ASN A 26 64.14 18.13 -15.88
N ILE A 27 65.11 18.99 -16.20
CA ILE A 27 66.07 18.79 -17.32
C ILE A 27 67.48 18.87 -16.79
N LYS A 28 68.30 17.88 -17.13
CA LYS A 28 69.75 17.85 -16.82
C LYS A 28 70.55 17.65 -18.07
N THR A 29 71.52 18.51 -18.26
CA THR A 29 72.58 18.31 -19.27
C THR A 29 73.73 17.55 -18.64
N MET A 30 74.26 16.54 -19.32
CA MET A 30 75.35 15.69 -18.90
C MET A 30 76.31 15.43 -20.02
N THR A 31 77.57 15.22 -19.73
CA THR A 31 78.54 14.73 -20.73
C THR A 31 78.76 13.25 -20.53
N LYS A 32 78.56 12.45 -21.57
CA LYS A 32 78.78 11.02 -21.56
C LYS A 32 79.34 10.55 -22.88
N ASP A 33 80.45 9.84 -22.84
CA ASP A 33 81.13 9.24 -23.99
C ASP A 33 81.40 10.29 -25.10
N GLY A 34 81.91 11.51 -24.73
CA GLY A 34 82.19 12.58 -25.66
C GLY A 34 80.94 13.27 -26.25
N LYS A 35 79.79 13.02 -25.75
CA LYS A 35 78.48 13.59 -26.18
C LYS A 35 77.84 14.41 -25.07
N VAL A 36 77.19 15.51 -25.46
CA VAL A 36 76.25 16.21 -24.56
C VAL A 36 74.89 15.48 -24.61
N VAL A 37 74.45 15.01 -23.50
CA VAL A 37 73.13 14.31 -23.32
C VAL A 37 72.24 15.27 -22.52
N ILE A 38 71.05 15.56 -23.05
CA ILE A 38 69.98 16.25 -22.36
C ILE A 38 69.00 15.21 -21.87
N GLY A 39 68.88 15.06 -20.57
CA GLY A 39 67.97 14.09 -19.94
C GLY A 39 66.79 14.80 -19.30
N LEU A 40 65.58 14.24 -19.48
CA LEU A 40 64.40 14.59 -18.73
C LEU A 40 64.34 13.71 -17.47
N ASP A 41 64.02 14.28 -16.32
CA ASP A 41 63.80 13.54 -15.09
C ASP A 41 62.66 12.53 -15.25
N LYS A 42 62.80 11.37 -14.60
CA LYS A 42 61.74 10.37 -14.56
C LYS A 42 60.55 10.86 -13.75
N ASP A 43 60.81 11.68 -12.74
CA ASP A 43 59.83 12.25 -11.83
C ASP A 43 59.69 13.75 -12.12
N LEU A 44 58.67 14.16 -12.88
CA LEU A 44 58.43 15.54 -13.24
C LEU A 44 57.81 16.32 -12.07
N ASN A 45 58.53 17.31 -11.57
CA ASN A 45 58.14 18.14 -10.43
C ASN A 45 57.99 19.62 -10.82
N GLY A 46 57.11 20.33 -10.09
CA GLY A 46 56.92 21.76 -10.27
C GLY A 46 56.22 22.14 -11.59
N LEU A 47 55.48 21.20 -12.20
CA LEU A 47 54.65 21.47 -13.35
C LEU A 47 53.28 22.00 -12.91
N ASN A 48 52.81 23.08 -13.52
CA ASN A 48 51.46 23.58 -13.29
C ASN A 48 50.39 22.73 -13.98
N SER A 49 50.72 22.16 -15.14
CA SER A 49 49.83 21.30 -15.88
C SER A 49 50.56 20.40 -16.88
N ILE A 50 49.92 19.28 -17.22
CA ILE A 50 50.26 18.43 -18.35
C ILE A 50 49.03 18.40 -19.25
N GLY A 51 49.18 18.86 -20.49
CA GLY A 51 48.09 18.92 -21.47
C GLY A 51 48.40 18.10 -22.70
N VAL A 52 47.41 17.33 -23.16
CA VAL A 52 47.44 16.66 -24.46
C VAL A 52 46.43 17.38 -25.34
N PRO A 53 46.84 18.09 -26.37
CA PRO A 53 45.89 18.77 -27.26
C PRO A 53 45.00 17.76 -27.99
N GLY A 54 43.77 18.14 -28.28
CA GLY A 54 42.86 17.32 -29.06
C GLY A 54 43.28 17.26 -30.54
N LYS A 55 42.43 16.62 -31.35
CA LYS A 55 42.67 16.34 -32.77
C LYS A 55 43.06 17.57 -33.60
N ASP A 56 42.57 18.74 -33.22
CA ASP A 56 42.79 19.99 -33.96
C ASP A 56 44.13 20.68 -33.60
N GLY A 57 44.94 20.10 -32.72
CA GLY A 57 46.28 20.60 -32.36
C GLY A 57 46.30 21.92 -31.61
N VAL A 58 45.13 22.42 -31.19
CA VAL A 58 45.03 23.68 -30.45
C VAL A 58 45.08 23.40 -28.96
N ALA A 59 46.16 23.79 -28.32
CA ALA A 59 46.31 23.63 -26.87
C ALA A 59 45.14 24.26 -26.10
N GLY A 60 44.56 23.48 -25.20
CA GLY A 60 43.46 23.93 -24.32
C GLY A 60 42.06 23.85 -24.90
N LYS A 61 41.86 23.36 -26.14
CA LYS A 61 40.53 23.21 -26.73
C LYS A 61 39.96 21.81 -26.64
N ASP A 62 40.78 20.82 -27.01
CA ASP A 62 40.35 19.40 -26.96
C ASP A 62 41.47 18.58 -26.32
N GLY A 63 41.13 17.47 -25.68
CA GLY A 63 42.11 16.54 -25.16
C GLY A 63 41.99 16.30 -23.66
N VAL A 64 43.09 15.91 -23.06
CA VAL A 64 43.20 15.63 -21.62
C VAL A 64 44.14 16.64 -20.97
N SER A 65 43.74 17.24 -19.87
CA SER A 65 44.60 18.05 -19.05
C SER A 65 44.68 17.55 -17.62
N ILE A 66 45.85 17.62 -17.03
CA ILE A 66 46.13 17.35 -15.63
C ILE A 66 46.70 18.64 -15.03
N SER A 67 46.01 19.19 -14.03
CA SER A 67 46.42 20.41 -13.35
C SER A 67 46.71 20.11 -11.89
N GLY A 68 47.79 20.63 -11.38
CA GLY A 68 48.12 20.59 -9.96
C GLY A 68 47.27 21.58 -9.15
N LYS A 69 47.46 21.57 -7.86
CA LYS A 69 46.83 22.50 -6.94
C LYS A 69 47.19 23.95 -7.25
N ASP A 70 46.21 24.82 -7.34
CA ASP A 70 46.43 26.26 -7.51
C ASP A 70 46.55 27.03 -6.18
N GLY A 71 46.34 26.37 -5.06
CA GLY A 71 46.56 26.86 -3.69
C GLY A 71 45.62 27.97 -3.22
N ALA A 72 44.81 28.57 -4.07
CA ALA A 72 44.06 29.78 -3.72
C ALA A 72 42.57 29.57 -3.45
N ASN A 73 41.95 28.51 -3.99
CA ASN A 73 40.49 28.36 -3.97
C ASN A 73 40.02 26.95 -3.51
N GLY A 74 40.82 26.21 -2.79
CA GLY A 74 40.42 24.88 -2.29
C GLY A 74 40.28 23.79 -3.38
N VAL A 75 40.88 23.98 -4.55
CA VAL A 75 40.92 22.96 -5.60
C VAL A 75 42.21 22.16 -5.46
N ASP A 76 42.09 20.90 -5.08
CA ASP A 76 43.24 20.02 -4.75
C ASP A 76 43.89 19.38 -5.99
N GLY A 77 43.41 19.71 -7.17
CA GLY A 77 43.88 19.16 -8.44
C GLY A 77 42.71 18.69 -9.31
N LYS A 78 42.98 18.62 -10.63
CA LYS A 78 41.93 18.30 -11.60
C LYS A 78 42.48 17.53 -12.80
N VAL A 79 41.76 16.50 -13.21
CA VAL A 79 41.90 15.86 -14.51
C VAL A 79 40.67 16.20 -15.33
N SER A 80 40.85 16.78 -16.54
CA SER A 80 39.76 17.18 -17.41
C SER A 80 39.89 16.56 -18.78
N ILE A 81 38.78 16.15 -19.34
CA ILE A 81 38.63 15.71 -20.73
C ILE A 81 37.56 16.58 -21.35
N GLY A 82 37.87 17.29 -22.40
CA GLY A 82 36.93 18.26 -22.93
C GLY A 82 37.14 18.65 -24.38
N LYS A 83 36.29 19.56 -24.85
CA LYS A 83 36.31 20.15 -26.16
C LYS A 83 36.05 21.66 -26.10
N ASP A 84 36.74 22.43 -26.92
CA ASP A 84 36.58 23.91 -27.04
C ASP A 84 36.71 24.64 -25.70
N GLY A 85 37.64 24.20 -24.84
CA GLY A 85 37.88 24.79 -23.52
C GLY A 85 36.80 24.48 -22.47
N LYS A 86 35.94 23.51 -22.73
CA LYS A 86 34.90 23.04 -21.78
C LYS A 86 35.13 21.59 -21.42
N ASP A 87 35.06 21.29 -20.14
CA ASP A 87 35.22 19.93 -19.64
C ASP A 87 33.97 19.13 -19.94
N ALA A 88 34.08 18.03 -20.67
CA ALA A 88 33.02 17.03 -20.80
C ALA A 88 33.00 16.10 -19.59
N VAL A 89 34.19 15.74 -19.10
CA VAL A 89 34.40 14.96 -17.88
C VAL A 89 35.48 15.63 -17.06
N SER A 90 35.30 15.76 -15.76
CA SER A 90 36.33 16.22 -14.83
C SER A 90 36.36 15.33 -13.59
N ILE A 91 37.58 15.08 -13.10
CA ILE A 91 37.80 14.45 -11.78
C ILE A 91 38.61 15.49 -10.99
N ALA A 92 38.05 15.93 -9.88
CA ALA A 92 38.65 16.99 -9.08
C ALA A 92 38.57 16.70 -7.60
N GLY A 93 39.54 17.15 -6.82
CA GLY A 93 39.41 17.33 -5.38
C GLY A 93 38.91 18.73 -5.07
N LYS A 94 38.16 18.89 -4.02
CA LYS A 94 37.78 20.17 -3.44
C LYS A 94 37.55 20.02 -1.96
N ASP A 95 38.33 20.74 -1.17
CA ASP A 95 38.21 20.71 0.30
C ASP A 95 38.29 19.28 0.88
N GLY A 96 39.10 18.40 0.29
CA GLY A 96 39.25 16.99 0.67
C GLY A 96 38.15 16.07 0.17
N VAL A 97 37.18 16.55 -0.61
CA VAL A 97 36.11 15.75 -1.21
C VAL A 97 36.38 15.51 -2.70
N GLY A 98 36.21 14.25 -3.13
CA GLY A 98 36.33 13.88 -4.54
C GLY A 98 35.04 14.18 -5.31
N HIS A 99 35.21 14.80 -6.50
CA HIS A 99 34.12 15.17 -7.40
C HIS A 99 34.33 14.60 -8.80
N ILE A 100 33.26 14.08 -9.43
CA ILE A 100 33.24 13.71 -10.84
C ILE A 100 32.17 14.55 -11.53
N GLY A 101 32.64 15.49 -12.36
CA GLY A 101 31.77 16.33 -13.17
C GLY A 101 31.47 15.68 -14.53
N LEU A 102 30.21 15.64 -14.91
CA LEU A 102 29.75 15.19 -16.22
C LEU A 102 28.92 16.30 -16.86
N THR A 103 29.34 16.76 -18.05
CA THR A 103 28.63 17.78 -18.81
C THR A 103 27.69 17.08 -19.81
N GLY A 104 26.40 17.43 -19.79
CA GLY A 104 25.44 16.90 -20.73
C GLY A 104 25.69 17.30 -22.17
N PRO A 105 25.20 16.55 -23.17
CA PRO A 105 25.38 16.84 -24.58
C PRO A 105 24.73 18.17 -24.95
N LYS A 106 25.25 18.83 -25.97
CA LYS A 106 24.63 20.04 -26.53
C LYS A 106 23.25 19.74 -27.08
N GLY A 107 22.28 20.58 -26.76
CA GLY A 107 20.98 20.57 -27.37
C GLY A 107 21.02 20.98 -28.84
N ALA A 108 19.91 20.79 -29.57
CA ALA A 108 19.78 21.18 -30.97
C ALA A 108 19.96 22.67 -31.20
N ASP A 109 19.78 23.49 -30.19
CA ASP A 109 19.99 24.93 -30.16
C ASP A 109 21.48 25.37 -29.97
N GLY A 110 22.39 24.38 -29.88
CA GLY A 110 23.80 24.61 -29.63
C GLY A 110 24.14 24.96 -28.17
N SER A 111 23.15 25.04 -27.28
CA SER A 111 23.38 25.28 -25.86
C SER A 111 23.93 24.03 -25.18
N ASN A 112 24.74 24.18 -24.13
CA ASN A 112 25.21 23.04 -23.35
C ASN A 112 24.01 22.37 -22.66
N GLY A 113 24.02 21.04 -22.59
CA GLY A 113 23.10 20.28 -21.81
C GLY A 113 23.28 20.52 -20.30
N LYS A 114 22.31 20.07 -19.53
CA LYS A 114 22.42 20.06 -18.06
C LYS A 114 23.54 19.14 -17.63
N SER A 115 24.27 19.55 -16.62
CA SER A 115 25.42 18.82 -16.08
C SER A 115 25.07 18.22 -14.71
N VAL A 116 25.91 17.32 -14.25
CA VAL A 116 25.87 16.79 -12.89
C VAL A 116 27.25 16.77 -12.26
N ASP A 117 27.32 17.02 -10.98
CA ASP A 117 28.47 16.81 -10.12
C ASP A 117 28.19 15.65 -9.18
N ILE A 118 29.01 14.61 -9.23
CA ILE A 118 28.93 13.40 -8.43
C ILE A 118 29.97 13.47 -7.33
N SER A 119 29.56 13.27 -6.10
CA SER A 119 30.43 13.25 -4.93
C SER A 119 29.92 12.27 -3.89
N THR A 120 30.52 12.22 -2.71
CA THR A 120 30.02 11.50 -1.55
C THR A 120 29.53 12.47 -0.49
N ASN A 121 28.52 12.07 0.24
CA ASN A 121 27.99 12.84 1.37
C ASN A 121 27.37 11.89 2.41
N ASP A 122 27.25 12.37 3.62
CA ASP A 122 26.40 11.73 4.62
C ASP A 122 24.96 11.86 4.17
N GLY A 123 24.31 10.73 3.93
CA GLY A 123 22.93 10.65 3.50
C GLY A 123 22.03 10.02 4.56
N LYS A 124 20.85 9.64 4.13
CA LYS A 124 19.91 8.85 4.97
C LYS A 124 20.49 7.46 5.20
N GLN A 125 20.24 6.93 6.39
CA GLN A 125 20.53 5.54 6.69
C GLN A 125 19.79 4.59 5.74
N THR A 126 20.43 3.47 5.37
CA THR A 126 19.75 2.44 4.57
C THR A 126 18.58 1.84 5.34
N LEU A 127 17.58 1.35 4.59
CA LEU A 127 16.35 0.84 5.17
C LEU A 127 16.54 -0.50 5.89
N VAL A 128 17.35 -1.38 5.30
CA VAL A 128 17.45 -2.80 5.73
C VAL A 128 18.76 -3.10 6.43
N ASN A 129 19.88 -2.56 5.93
CA ASN A 129 21.20 -2.75 6.50
C ASN A 129 21.78 -1.42 7.02
N PRO A 130 21.32 -0.92 8.17
CA PRO A 130 21.87 0.29 8.74
C PRO A 130 23.33 0.06 9.17
N GLU A 131 24.19 0.98 8.80
CA GLU A 131 25.60 0.92 9.18
C GLU A 131 25.78 1.16 10.68
N ASN A 132 26.25 0.17 11.40
CA ASN A 132 26.78 0.21 12.79
C ASN A 132 26.17 1.25 13.74
N GLY A 133 24.85 1.42 13.73
CA GLY A 133 24.15 2.32 14.66
C GLY A 133 24.34 3.80 14.41
N THR A 134 24.90 4.21 13.27
CA THR A 134 24.97 5.60 12.86
C THR A 134 23.66 6.00 12.16
N ASP A 135 23.20 7.22 12.38
CA ASP A 135 22.01 7.74 11.72
C ASP A 135 22.24 8.13 10.24
N LYS A 136 23.47 7.99 9.77
CA LYS A 136 23.89 8.42 8.44
C LYS A 136 24.78 7.38 7.79
N SER A 137 24.54 7.14 6.50
CA SER A 137 25.39 6.30 5.66
C SER A 137 26.12 7.16 4.64
N GLN A 138 27.35 6.74 4.27
CA GLN A 138 28.01 7.34 3.14
C GLN A 138 27.23 7.05 1.85
N ARG A 139 26.85 8.08 1.15
CA ARG A 139 26.06 7.98 -0.09
C ARG A 139 26.82 8.56 -1.26
N ILE A 140 26.68 7.93 -2.42
CA ILE A 140 26.95 8.60 -3.68
C ILE A 140 25.82 9.59 -3.90
N VAL A 141 26.17 10.85 -4.08
CA VAL A 141 25.20 11.91 -4.35
C VAL A 141 25.55 12.59 -5.67
N TYR A 142 24.56 13.21 -6.29
CA TYR A 142 24.80 14.10 -7.41
C TYR A 142 24.02 15.40 -7.26
N THR A 143 24.68 16.49 -7.67
CA THR A 143 24.10 17.82 -7.71
C THR A 143 23.81 18.16 -9.18
N PRO A 144 22.52 18.27 -9.58
CA PRO A 144 22.17 18.73 -10.92
C PRO A 144 22.66 20.16 -11.14
N GLN A 145 23.22 20.43 -12.31
CA GLN A 145 23.71 21.74 -12.70
C GLN A 145 22.96 22.25 -13.93
N ASP A 146 22.87 23.54 -14.05
CA ASP A 146 22.35 24.21 -15.25
C ASP A 146 23.34 24.14 -16.42
N LYS A 147 22.98 24.78 -17.55
CA LYS A 147 23.84 24.89 -18.75
C LYS A 147 25.18 25.64 -18.52
N ASP A 148 25.27 26.41 -17.46
CA ASP A 148 26.42 27.20 -17.08
C ASP A 148 27.27 26.51 -15.99
N GLY A 149 26.91 25.26 -15.60
CA GLY A 149 27.60 24.48 -14.58
C GLY A 149 27.29 24.93 -13.15
N LYS A 150 26.25 25.74 -12.95
CA LYS A 150 25.84 26.19 -11.61
C LYS A 150 24.84 25.20 -11.00
N PRO A 151 24.95 24.87 -9.71
CA PRO A 151 23.98 24.05 -9.02
C PRO A 151 22.54 24.56 -9.16
N ILE A 152 21.61 23.67 -9.47
CA ILE A 152 20.18 24.00 -9.48
C ILE A 152 19.70 24.13 -8.05
N LYS A 153 18.99 25.22 -7.74
CA LYS A 153 18.47 25.50 -6.41
C LYS A 153 17.06 24.92 -6.21
N GLY A 154 16.79 24.45 -5.02
CA GLY A 154 15.46 24.11 -4.54
C GLY A 154 14.61 25.34 -4.21
N LYS A 155 13.37 25.11 -3.81
CA LYS A 155 12.47 26.19 -3.35
C LYS A 155 12.97 26.89 -2.08
N ASP A 156 13.81 26.24 -1.31
CA ASP A 156 14.45 26.75 -0.09
C ASP A 156 15.75 27.55 -0.38
N GLY A 157 16.12 27.72 -1.64
CA GLY A 157 17.35 28.41 -2.06
C GLY A 157 18.62 27.59 -1.92
N LYS A 158 18.57 26.37 -1.39
CA LYS A 158 19.72 25.46 -1.27
C LYS A 158 19.95 24.66 -2.54
N ASP A 159 21.16 24.14 -2.71
CA ASP A 159 21.48 23.25 -3.82
C ASP A 159 20.67 21.97 -3.74
N ILE A 160 20.11 21.53 -4.86
CA ILE A 160 19.46 20.25 -4.96
C ILE A 160 20.54 19.17 -4.97
N VAL A 161 20.59 18.37 -3.90
CA VAL A 161 21.42 17.18 -3.80
C VAL A 161 20.52 15.95 -3.86
N ARG A 162 20.84 15.00 -4.71
CA ARG A 162 20.09 13.75 -4.87
C ARG A 162 20.96 12.57 -4.48
N GLU A 163 20.47 11.76 -3.58
CA GLU A 163 21.12 10.52 -3.15
C GLU A 163 20.86 9.39 -4.14
N VAL A 164 21.88 8.59 -4.42
CA VAL A 164 21.75 7.37 -5.22
C VAL A 164 21.28 6.26 -4.28
N ALA A 165 20.14 5.66 -4.60
CA ALA A 165 19.61 4.52 -3.84
C ALA A 165 20.47 3.27 -4.04
N THR A 166 20.61 2.49 -2.99
CA THR A 166 21.28 1.18 -2.99
C THR A 166 20.26 0.06 -2.88
N MET A 167 20.69 -1.18 -3.01
CA MET A 167 19.81 -2.34 -2.83
C MET A 167 19.29 -2.49 -1.39
N ASP A 168 19.93 -1.84 -0.43
CA ASP A 168 19.50 -1.83 0.99
C ASP A 168 18.46 -0.74 1.27
N ASP A 169 18.20 0.14 0.33
CA ASP A 169 17.07 1.08 0.37
C ASP A 169 15.78 0.37 -0.04
N GLY A 170 14.64 0.97 0.22
CA GLY A 170 13.36 0.34 -0.13
C GLY A 170 12.15 1.08 0.40
N LEU A 171 11.08 0.33 0.63
CA LEU A 171 9.81 0.83 1.11
C LEU A 171 9.48 0.26 2.49
N LYS A 172 8.78 1.04 3.29
CA LYS A 172 8.21 0.63 4.56
C LYS A 172 6.69 0.53 4.41
N PHE A 173 6.14 -0.51 5.00
CA PHE A 173 4.71 -0.74 5.05
C PHE A 173 4.27 -0.90 6.50
N THR A 174 3.17 -0.30 6.87
CA THR A 174 2.51 -0.50 8.15
C THR A 174 1.01 -0.68 7.94
N GLY A 175 0.36 -1.34 8.88
CA GLY A 175 -1.10 -1.46 8.93
C GLY A 175 -1.68 -0.59 10.04
N ASN A 176 -2.87 -0.95 10.51
CA ASN A 176 -3.49 -0.28 11.66
C ASN A 176 -2.67 -0.42 12.95
N ASN A 177 -1.77 -1.39 13.01
CA ASN A 177 -0.77 -1.57 14.06
C ASN A 177 0.46 -0.67 13.82
N THR A 178 0.30 0.63 13.87
CA THR A 178 1.29 1.65 13.50
C THR A 178 2.65 1.54 14.19
N GLY A 179 2.74 0.79 15.29
CA GLY A 179 4.01 0.49 15.97
C GLY A 179 4.88 -0.58 15.29
N THR A 180 4.39 -1.22 14.22
CA THR A 180 5.10 -2.27 13.49
C THR A 180 5.30 -1.87 12.03
N GLU A 181 6.54 -1.92 11.56
CA GLU A 181 6.89 -1.64 10.16
C GLU A 181 7.47 -2.89 9.49
N ASN A 182 6.96 -3.23 8.33
CA ASN A 182 7.59 -4.18 7.41
C ASN A 182 8.54 -3.41 6.49
N LYS A 183 9.83 -3.74 6.52
CA LYS A 183 10.87 -3.10 5.73
C LYS A 183 11.23 -3.99 4.55
N HIS A 184 11.09 -3.48 3.34
CA HIS A 184 11.41 -4.19 2.11
C HIS A 184 12.48 -3.46 1.33
N ALA A 185 13.64 -4.09 1.17
CA ALA A 185 14.71 -3.59 0.33
C ALA A 185 14.30 -3.63 -1.15
N LEU A 186 14.99 -2.85 -1.99
CA LEU A 186 14.80 -2.90 -3.43
C LEU A 186 15.00 -4.32 -3.95
N ASN A 187 14.19 -4.71 -4.95
CA ASN A 187 14.18 -6.05 -5.55
C ASN A 187 13.80 -7.20 -4.60
N THR A 188 13.11 -6.92 -3.49
CA THR A 188 12.53 -7.96 -2.62
C THR A 188 11.04 -8.09 -2.86
N LEU A 189 10.51 -9.30 -2.61
CA LEU A 189 9.10 -9.60 -2.79
C LEU A 189 8.26 -9.05 -1.64
N VAL A 190 7.28 -8.20 -1.96
CA VAL A 190 6.22 -7.79 -1.05
C VAL A 190 5.03 -8.75 -1.18
N LYS A 191 4.58 -9.31 -0.06
CA LYS A 191 3.41 -10.19 -0.01
C LYS A 191 2.23 -9.46 0.60
N VAL A 192 1.10 -9.44 -0.11
CA VAL A 192 -0.22 -9.03 0.41
C VAL A 192 -1.13 -10.22 0.27
N GLN A 193 -1.59 -10.78 1.37
CA GLN A 193 -2.32 -12.04 1.41
C GLN A 193 -3.60 -11.90 2.24
N GLY A 194 -4.66 -12.62 1.85
CA GLY A 194 -5.84 -12.84 2.68
C GLY A 194 -5.51 -13.82 3.81
N GLU A 195 -5.94 -13.51 5.03
CA GLU A 195 -5.77 -14.41 6.17
C GLU A 195 -6.58 -15.69 5.95
N GLY A 196 -5.97 -16.84 6.22
CA GLY A 196 -6.62 -18.15 6.14
C GLY A 196 -6.82 -18.69 4.72
N VAL A 197 -6.38 -17.99 3.68
CA VAL A 197 -6.49 -18.47 2.29
C VAL A 197 -5.19 -19.14 1.88
N THR A 198 -5.24 -20.44 1.60
CA THR A 198 -4.10 -21.21 1.10
C THR A 198 -3.87 -20.98 -0.40
N ALA A 199 -2.70 -21.37 -0.91
CA ALA A 199 -2.40 -21.28 -2.34
C ALA A 199 -3.36 -22.11 -3.22
N ALA A 200 -3.80 -23.28 -2.73
CA ALA A 200 -4.76 -24.13 -3.43
C ALA A 200 -6.14 -23.50 -3.50
N GLU A 201 -6.62 -22.92 -2.39
CA GLU A 201 -7.89 -22.19 -2.34
C GLU A 201 -7.85 -20.91 -3.18
N SER A 202 -6.71 -20.22 -3.20
CA SER A 202 -6.52 -19.03 -4.04
C SER A 202 -6.68 -19.32 -5.52
N ALA A 203 -6.25 -20.51 -6.00
CA ALA A 203 -6.37 -20.91 -7.39
C ALA A 203 -7.83 -21.10 -7.85
N THR A 204 -8.73 -21.42 -6.91
CA THR A 204 -10.16 -21.65 -7.18
C THR A 204 -11.08 -20.59 -6.57
N PHE A 205 -10.49 -19.55 -5.98
CA PHE A 205 -11.21 -18.50 -5.25
C PHE A 205 -12.18 -17.74 -6.16
N LYS A 206 -13.46 -17.74 -5.77
CA LYS A 206 -14.52 -16.98 -6.46
C LYS A 206 -14.85 -15.75 -5.63
N SER A 207 -14.48 -14.59 -6.12
CA SER A 207 -14.79 -13.32 -5.47
C SER A 207 -16.18 -12.80 -5.85
N ALA A 208 -16.83 -12.14 -4.90
CA ALA A 208 -18.03 -11.34 -5.17
C ALA A 208 -17.59 -9.91 -5.57
N ALA A 209 -17.69 -9.59 -6.85
CA ALA A 209 -17.24 -8.31 -7.38
C ALA A 209 -18.01 -7.11 -6.81
N GLY A 210 -17.33 -5.97 -6.64
CA GLY A 210 -17.93 -4.70 -6.21
C GLY A 210 -18.08 -4.54 -4.69
N ASN A 211 -17.50 -5.43 -3.89
CA ASN A 211 -17.59 -5.37 -2.42
C ASN A 211 -16.36 -4.77 -1.73
N ILE A 212 -15.20 -4.78 -2.40
CA ILE A 212 -13.95 -4.21 -1.87
C ILE A 212 -13.50 -3.07 -2.77
N ASN A 213 -13.09 -1.97 -2.17
CA ASN A 213 -12.50 -0.83 -2.83
C ASN A 213 -11.23 -0.39 -2.10
N VAL A 214 -10.20 -0.05 -2.85
CA VAL A 214 -8.94 0.51 -2.32
C VAL A 214 -8.85 1.97 -2.76
N VAL A 215 -8.76 2.87 -1.80
CA VAL A 215 -8.74 4.31 -2.03
C VAL A 215 -7.40 4.88 -1.55
N ALA A 216 -6.70 5.59 -2.43
CA ALA A 216 -5.53 6.37 -2.09
C ALA A 216 -5.93 7.75 -1.53
N ASP A 217 -5.21 8.23 -0.51
CA ASP A 217 -5.43 9.56 0.09
C ASP A 217 -4.63 10.68 -0.60
N GLY A 218 -3.77 10.32 -1.55
CA GLY A 218 -2.89 11.26 -2.25
C GLY A 218 -1.54 11.49 -1.57
N ASN A 219 -1.28 10.89 -0.41
CA ASN A 219 -0.02 10.96 0.34
C ASN A 219 0.63 9.58 0.45
N ASP A 220 0.35 8.86 1.52
CA ASP A 220 1.05 7.63 1.88
C ASP A 220 0.11 6.46 2.22
N THR A 221 -1.21 6.67 2.25
CA THR A 221 -2.16 5.69 2.75
C THR A 221 -3.07 5.12 1.65
N LEU A 222 -3.12 3.80 1.58
CA LEU A 222 -4.12 3.05 0.82
C LEU A 222 -5.14 2.46 1.81
N THR A 223 -6.38 2.95 1.77
CA THR A 223 -7.46 2.44 2.63
C THR A 223 -8.25 1.36 1.91
N VAL A 224 -8.27 0.15 2.46
CA VAL A 224 -9.14 -0.94 2.01
C VAL A 224 -10.50 -0.77 2.67
N LYS A 225 -11.55 -0.66 1.86
CA LYS A 225 -12.93 -0.46 2.31
C LYS A 225 -13.82 -1.58 1.81
N MET A 226 -14.68 -2.09 2.69
CA MET A 226 -15.75 -3.00 2.32
C MET A 226 -17.05 -2.20 2.09
N ASN A 227 -17.81 -2.57 1.06
CA ASN A 227 -19.11 -1.96 0.78
C ASN A 227 -20.08 -2.25 1.94
N LYS A 228 -20.92 -1.27 2.28
CA LYS A 228 -21.99 -1.46 3.27
C LYS A 228 -23.05 -2.46 2.77
N ASP A 229 -23.35 -2.39 1.48
CA ASP A 229 -24.31 -3.27 0.82
C ASP A 229 -23.54 -4.33 0.03
N LEU A 230 -23.42 -5.53 0.59
CA LEU A 230 -22.75 -6.64 -0.08
C LEU A 230 -23.59 -7.14 -1.24
N LYS A 231 -22.96 -7.31 -2.41
CA LYS A 231 -23.59 -7.78 -3.65
C LYS A 231 -22.94 -9.07 -4.13
N ASN A 232 -23.71 -9.85 -4.88
CA ASN A 232 -23.22 -11.11 -5.48
C ASN A 232 -22.69 -12.11 -4.45
N ILE A 233 -23.24 -12.07 -3.23
CA ILE A 233 -22.95 -13.01 -2.15
C ILE A 233 -23.91 -14.17 -2.27
N ASN A 234 -23.41 -15.40 -2.41
CA ASN A 234 -24.23 -16.61 -2.47
C ASN A 234 -24.67 -17.09 -1.09
N SER A 235 -23.78 -16.96 -0.10
CA SER A 235 -24.07 -17.37 1.27
C SER A 235 -23.16 -16.69 2.28
N ILE A 236 -23.63 -16.65 3.53
CA ILE A 236 -22.83 -16.35 4.73
C ILE A 236 -22.89 -17.58 5.62
N LYS A 237 -21.75 -18.18 5.92
CA LYS A 237 -21.63 -19.38 6.76
C LYS A 237 -20.43 -19.28 7.69
N ASN A 238 -20.50 -19.94 8.83
CA ASN A 238 -19.40 -19.93 9.81
C ASN A 238 -18.34 -21.00 9.54
N SER A 239 -18.65 -22.03 8.76
CA SER A 239 -17.72 -23.10 8.35
C SER A 239 -18.26 -23.80 7.10
N GLU A 240 -17.43 -24.67 6.49
CA GLU A 240 -17.80 -25.41 5.27
C GLU A 240 -19.14 -26.16 5.43
N ASN A 241 -19.34 -26.85 6.55
CA ASN A 241 -20.53 -27.67 6.86
C ASN A 241 -21.40 -27.07 7.96
N GLY A 242 -21.19 -25.84 8.34
CA GLY A 242 -21.94 -25.15 9.38
C GLY A 242 -23.26 -24.54 8.91
N PRO A 243 -24.03 -23.96 9.84
CA PRO A 243 -25.22 -23.20 9.51
C PRO A 243 -24.92 -22.09 8.52
N ALA A 244 -25.76 -21.95 7.51
CA ALA A 244 -25.59 -20.97 6.43
C ALA A 244 -26.88 -20.18 6.19
N LEU A 245 -26.69 -18.90 5.90
CA LEU A 245 -27.69 -18.01 5.34
C LEU A 245 -27.43 -17.93 3.84
N ASN A 246 -28.31 -18.50 3.02
CA ASN A 246 -28.13 -18.56 1.57
C ASN A 246 -29.05 -17.57 0.86
N PHE A 247 -28.50 -16.88 -0.16
CA PHE A 247 -29.19 -15.91 -0.99
C PHE A 247 -29.45 -16.53 -2.36
N ASN A 248 -30.59 -17.12 -2.55
CA ASN A 248 -31.03 -17.68 -3.81
C ASN A 248 -31.91 -16.68 -4.58
N ALA A 249 -32.10 -16.88 -5.86
CA ALA A 249 -33.00 -16.04 -6.66
C ALA A 249 -34.43 -16.11 -6.10
N GLY A 250 -34.85 -15.06 -5.39
CA GLY A 250 -36.18 -14.93 -4.78
C GLY A 250 -36.32 -15.41 -3.34
N ASP A 251 -35.34 -16.16 -2.80
CA ASP A 251 -35.42 -16.72 -1.47
C ASP A 251 -34.22 -16.45 -0.60
N LEU A 252 -34.47 -16.24 0.68
CA LEU A 252 -33.48 -16.26 1.73
C LEU A 252 -33.67 -17.54 2.55
N SER A 253 -32.75 -18.50 2.48
CA SER A 253 -32.88 -19.78 3.20
C SER A 253 -31.83 -19.93 4.28
N VAL A 254 -32.27 -20.55 5.41
CA VAL A 254 -31.37 -20.99 6.49
C VAL A 254 -31.20 -22.49 6.38
N THR A 255 -29.95 -22.95 6.29
CA THR A 255 -29.63 -24.39 6.20
C THR A 255 -28.61 -24.79 7.25
N GLY A 256 -28.61 -26.08 7.63
CA GLY A 256 -27.68 -26.64 8.62
C GLY A 256 -27.92 -26.24 10.07
N GLY A 257 -29.04 -25.58 10.35
CA GLY A 257 -29.41 -25.18 11.71
C GLY A 257 -30.78 -24.50 11.79
N ASN A 258 -31.23 -24.20 13.00
CA ASN A 258 -32.51 -23.54 13.27
C ASN A 258 -32.30 -22.00 13.28
N LEU A 259 -33.36 -21.27 12.88
CA LEU A 259 -33.40 -19.82 13.07
C LEU A 259 -33.92 -19.51 14.48
N ASN A 260 -33.03 -19.09 15.37
CA ASN A 260 -33.37 -18.67 16.72
C ASN A 260 -33.61 -17.16 16.75
N MET A 261 -34.85 -16.76 17.06
CA MET A 261 -35.22 -15.33 17.13
C MET A 261 -34.91 -14.67 18.49
N GLY A 262 -34.37 -15.42 19.46
CA GLY A 262 -34.00 -14.87 20.77
C GLY A 262 -35.15 -14.18 21.51
N GLY A 263 -36.40 -14.67 21.36
CA GLY A 263 -37.59 -14.03 21.94
C GLY A 263 -38.16 -12.84 21.16
N ASN A 264 -37.52 -12.45 20.06
CA ASN A 264 -38.02 -11.37 19.19
C ASN A 264 -39.16 -11.85 18.28
N LYS A 265 -39.96 -10.90 17.80
CA LYS A 265 -41.10 -11.17 16.91
C LYS A 265 -40.67 -11.25 15.45
N ILE A 266 -41.33 -12.13 14.70
CA ILE A 266 -41.34 -12.05 13.23
C ILE A 266 -42.54 -11.17 12.86
N THR A 267 -42.29 -10.04 12.19
CA THR A 267 -43.34 -9.09 11.77
C THR A 267 -43.57 -9.17 10.26
N ASN A 268 -44.74 -8.72 9.79
CA ASN A 268 -45.12 -8.74 8.38
C ASN A 268 -45.11 -10.13 7.73
N LEU A 269 -45.40 -11.17 8.56
CA LEU A 269 -45.53 -12.52 8.05
C LEU A 269 -46.79 -12.63 7.20
N GLY A 270 -46.63 -13.00 5.93
CA GLY A 270 -47.75 -13.30 5.02
C GLY A 270 -48.62 -14.44 5.53
N LYS A 271 -49.80 -14.64 4.91
CA LYS A 271 -50.62 -15.78 5.18
C LYS A 271 -49.97 -17.06 4.66
N GLY A 272 -49.75 -18.04 5.53
CA GLY A 272 -49.34 -19.39 5.13
C GLY A 272 -50.40 -20.06 4.28
N THR A 273 -49.98 -20.74 3.20
CA THR A 273 -50.84 -21.43 2.24
C THR A 273 -50.49 -22.90 2.07
N ASN A 274 -49.25 -23.28 2.39
CA ASN A 274 -48.76 -24.64 2.32
C ASN A 274 -48.60 -25.24 3.72
N ASP A 275 -48.60 -26.56 3.84
CA ASP A 275 -48.52 -27.28 5.10
C ASP A 275 -47.27 -26.98 5.92
N THR A 276 -46.20 -26.51 5.24
CA THR A 276 -44.92 -26.17 5.88
C THR A 276 -44.74 -24.68 6.15
N ASP A 277 -45.72 -23.85 5.78
CA ASP A 277 -45.63 -22.40 6.01
C ASP A 277 -45.92 -22.05 7.48
N ALA A 278 -45.22 -21.04 7.98
CA ALA A 278 -45.56 -20.46 9.27
C ALA A 278 -46.90 -19.71 9.20
N VAL A 279 -47.73 -19.86 10.23
CA VAL A 279 -49.03 -19.14 10.32
C VAL A 279 -48.84 -17.81 11.04
N ASN A 280 -49.52 -16.77 10.56
CA ASN A 280 -49.54 -15.49 11.25
C ASN A 280 -50.66 -15.45 12.32
N LEU A 281 -50.58 -14.45 13.22
CA LEU A 281 -51.52 -14.28 14.32
C LEU A 281 -52.97 -14.11 13.84
N LYS A 282 -53.18 -13.54 12.66
CA LYS A 282 -54.56 -13.42 12.11
C LYS A 282 -55.15 -14.79 11.77
N GLN A 283 -54.39 -15.67 11.12
CA GLN A 283 -54.82 -17.04 10.79
C GLN A 283 -55.15 -17.83 12.06
N LEU A 284 -54.30 -17.71 13.10
CA LEU A 284 -54.57 -18.34 14.39
C LEU A 284 -55.87 -17.81 15.03
N LYS A 285 -56.12 -16.50 14.96
CA LYS A 285 -57.36 -15.90 15.49
C LYS A 285 -58.58 -16.31 14.67
N ASP A 286 -58.46 -16.40 13.34
CA ASP A 286 -59.57 -16.79 12.46
C ASP A 286 -59.92 -18.28 12.60
N SER A 287 -58.95 -19.14 12.97
CA SER A 287 -59.15 -20.58 13.18
C SER A 287 -59.72 -20.94 14.56
N ARG A 288 -59.94 -19.96 15.44
CA ARG A 288 -60.49 -20.20 16.76
C ARG A 288 -61.88 -20.84 16.69
N THR A 289 -62.06 -21.99 17.35
CA THR A 289 -63.37 -22.58 17.58
C THR A 289 -64.11 -21.77 18.64
N ILE A 290 -65.35 -21.37 18.37
CA ILE A 290 -66.25 -20.75 19.32
C ILE A 290 -67.38 -21.77 19.61
N VAL A 291 -67.44 -22.25 20.85
CA VAL A 291 -68.51 -23.12 21.31
C VAL A 291 -69.50 -22.27 22.08
N LYS A 292 -70.76 -22.31 21.70
CA LYS A 292 -71.87 -21.61 22.38
C LYS A 292 -73.16 -22.40 22.32
N SER A 293 -73.98 -22.33 23.35
CA SER A 293 -75.37 -22.73 23.28
C SER A 293 -76.23 -21.49 23.06
N THR A 294 -77.00 -21.45 21.95
CA THR A 294 -77.78 -20.28 21.58
C THR A 294 -79.11 -20.20 22.31
N ASP A 295 -79.67 -21.35 22.70
CA ASP A 295 -80.95 -21.54 23.39
C ASP A 295 -80.83 -21.87 24.86
N GLY A 296 -79.55 -21.97 25.36
CA GLY A 296 -79.26 -22.31 26.75
C GLY A 296 -79.59 -23.79 27.15
N THR A 297 -79.83 -24.62 26.14
CA THR A 297 -80.19 -26.05 26.42
C THR A 297 -79.02 -26.90 26.82
N VAL A 298 -77.79 -26.43 26.45
CA VAL A 298 -76.49 -27.07 26.78
C VAL A 298 -75.67 -26.09 27.57
N GLY A 299 -75.26 -26.51 28.76
CA GLY A 299 -74.24 -25.76 29.51
C GLY A 299 -72.85 -25.89 28.81
N VAL A 300 -72.12 -24.78 28.61
CA VAL A 300 -70.81 -24.79 28.10
C VAL A 300 -69.87 -24.23 29.19
N GLN A 301 -69.04 -25.10 29.79
CA GLN A 301 -67.97 -24.67 30.73
C GLN A 301 -66.62 -24.64 30.04
N GLU A 302 -65.95 -23.48 30.14
CA GLU A 302 -64.60 -23.32 29.65
C GLU A 302 -63.59 -23.53 30.76
N SER A 303 -62.62 -24.39 30.52
CA SER A 303 -61.46 -24.61 31.39
C SER A 303 -60.22 -24.67 30.57
N GLU A 304 -59.03 -24.69 31.19
CA GLU A 304 -57.75 -24.75 30.55
C GLU A 304 -56.93 -25.88 31.17
N THR A 305 -56.28 -26.66 30.30
CA THR A 305 -55.36 -27.70 30.74
C THR A 305 -54.04 -27.07 31.21
N THR A 306 -53.18 -27.79 31.88
CA THR A 306 -51.88 -27.33 32.37
C THR A 306 -50.92 -26.92 31.27
N ASP A 307 -51.12 -27.40 30.05
CA ASP A 307 -50.37 -27.05 28.84
C ASP A 307 -51.05 -25.94 27.99
N GLY A 308 -52.12 -25.31 28.52
CA GLY A 308 -52.79 -24.16 27.94
C GLY A 308 -53.83 -24.45 26.85
N ALA A 309 -54.24 -25.72 26.71
CA ALA A 309 -55.36 -26.07 25.81
C ALA A 309 -56.71 -25.70 26.41
N LYS A 310 -57.57 -25.10 25.60
CA LYS A 310 -58.95 -24.79 26.01
C LYS A 310 -59.81 -26.02 25.95
N VAL A 311 -60.52 -26.33 27.07
CA VAL A 311 -61.50 -27.41 27.19
C VAL A 311 -62.87 -26.81 27.31
N TYR A 312 -63.80 -27.23 26.45
CA TYR A 312 -65.22 -26.88 26.53
C TYR A 312 -65.98 -28.09 26.97
N ASP A 313 -66.38 -28.11 28.25
CA ASP A 313 -67.21 -29.17 28.79
C ASP A 313 -68.71 -28.88 28.52
N LEU A 314 -69.36 -29.79 27.80
CA LEU A 314 -70.73 -29.66 27.35
C LEU A 314 -71.62 -30.55 28.20
N SER A 315 -72.45 -29.94 29.01
CA SER A 315 -73.39 -30.70 29.83
C SER A 315 -74.87 -30.31 29.62
N THR A 316 -75.75 -31.23 29.55
CA THR A 316 -77.21 -30.99 29.42
C THR A 316 -77.89 -30.87 30.78
N GLY A 317 -77.18 -31.15 31.90
CA GLY A 317 -77.72 -31.15 33.25
C GLY A 317 -77.72 -29.84 34.02
N ALA A 318 -77.12 -28.77 33.43
CA ALA A 318 -76.99 -27.46 34.10
C ALA A 318 -77.89 -26.36 33.46
N SER A 319 -78.80 -26.71 32.58
CA SER A 319 -79.73 -25.74 32.01
C SER A 319 -80.87 -25.48 33.00
N PRO A 320 -81.08 -24.24 33.46
CA PRO A 320 -82.25 -23.87 34.27
C PRO A 320 -83.54 -24.34 33.67
N ARG A 321 -83.63 -24.43 32.35
CA ARG A 321 -84.80 -24.91 31.62
C ARG A 321 -85.05 -26.38 31.72
N PHE A 322 -84.02 -27.21 31.94
CA PHE A 322 -84.10 -28.64 32.20
C PHE A 322 -84.65 -28.90 33.59
N ASP A 323 -84.19 -28.13 34.57
CA ASP A 323 -84.65 -28.21 35.94
C ASP A 323 -86.10 -27.73 36.03
N GLU A 324 -86.47 -26.61 35.38
CA GLU A 324 -87.85 -26.13 35.28
C GLU A 324 -88.79 -27.18 34.65
N LEU A 325 -88.33 -27.80 33.55
CA LEU A 325 -89.11 -28.85 32.86
C LEU A 325 -89.28 -30.10 33.71
N THR A 326 -88.26 -30.46 34.44
CA THR A 326 -88.29 -31.58 35.39
C THR A 326 -89.24 -31.30 36.54
N ASP A 327 -89.21 -30.09 37.06
CA ASP A 327 -90.18 -29.66 38.12
C ASP A 327 -91.59 -29.57 37.57
N GLU A 328 -91.77 -29.10 36.36
CA GLU A 328 -93.10 -29.03 35.74
C GLU A 328 -93.68 -30.44 35.43
N ILE A 329 -92.86 -31.33 34.92
CA ILE A 329 -93.23 -32.74 34.76
C ILE A 329 -93.58 -33.38 36.09
N GLY A 330 -92.81 -33.15 37.15
CA GLY A 330 -93.12 -33.60 38.51
C GLY A 330 -94.46 -33.08 39.02
N ARG A 331 -94.68 -31.78 38.81
CA ARG A 331 -95.93 -31.13 39.19
C ARG A 331 -97.16 -31.65 38.43
N VAL A 332 -97.03 -31.78 37.12
CA VAL A 332 -98.12 -32.40 36.30
C VAL A 332 -98.35 -33.83 36.63
N GLY A 333 -97.28 -34.57 36.88
CA GLY A 333 -97.37 -35.96 37.36
C GLY A 333 -98.15 -36.11 38.71
N ALA A 334 -97.81 -35.22 39.67
CA ALA A 334 -98.46 -35.16 40.95
C ALA A 334 -99.97 -34.77 40.84
N GLN A 335 -100.26 -33.78 39.95
CA GLN A 335 -101.68 -33.40 39.66
C GLN A 335 -102.47 -34.51 39.00
N GLY A 336 -101.83 -35.22 38.06
CA GLY A 336 -102.46 -36.40 37.41
C GLY A 336 -102.74 -37.53 38.40
N ALA A 337 -101.76 -37.74 39.30
CA ALA A 337 -101.95 -38.74 40.34
C ALA A 337 -103.08 -38.36 41.35
N ALA A 338 -103.14 -37.07 41.70
CA ALA A 338 -104.22 -36.57 42.56
C ALA A 338 -105.58 -36.62 41.86
N LEU A 339 -105.68 -36.38 40.60
CA LEU A 339 -106.90 -36.45 39.79
C LEU A 339 -107.35 -37.95 39.67
N ALA A 340 -106.39 -38.86 39.51
CA ALA A 340 -106.68 -40.29 39.44
C ALA A 340 -107.10 -40.86 40.76
N ALA A 341 -106.78 -40.23 41.89
CA ALA A 341 -107.25 -40.63 43.23
C ALA A 341 -108.69 -40.18 43.59
N LEU A 342 -109.19 -39.20 42.81
CA LEU A 342 -110.57 -38.76 42.95
C LEU A 342 -111.52 -39.69 42.18
N LYS A 343 -111.89 -40.86 42.83
CA LYS A 343 -112.88 -41.71 42.27
C LYS A 343 -114.29 -41.07 42.50
N PRO A 344 -115.06 -40.97 41.47
CA PRO A 344 -116.45 -40.65 41.72
C PRO A 344 -117.14 -41.78 42.52
N ILE A 345 -117.83 -41.40 43.50
CA ILE A 345 -118.72 -42.27 44.24
C ILE A 345 -119.89 -42.62 43.39
#